data_654627d920c0794288a8aa463e4e7d2d
#
_entry.id   654627d920c0794288a8aa463e4e7d2d
#
_cell.length_a   1.000
_cell.length_b   1.000
_cell.length_c   1.000
_cell.angle_alpha   90.00
_cell.angle_beta   90.00
_cell.angle_gamma   90.00
#
_symmetry.space_group_name_H-M   'P 1'
#
loop_
_entity.id
_entity.type
_entity.pdbx_description
1 polymer ?
#
loop_
_entity_poly.entity_id
_entity_poly.type
_entity_poly.pdbx_seq_one_letter_code
_entity_poly.pdbx_strand_id
1 'polypeptide(L)'
;DGLILKFEKQTYKKFKQRFENNTIVKFNDTDNNIFINEIGRKFYKDDSDFISKKNKIPKDRDIVILNHNNKALLYKVKDKTQSDYKFFIINILAYNKFLELLETEKITDLHLTAEQKLVLISDKYGITKIDYNATINLNLDENINYFKDVEQFEKELKKDDVLIEYLKTEILIQLKNIDYSNQINILLNSLNYIIENANKEFRVYLKRFSFEELKGKVIKEKEKYFTSLRELLSKIFTQVIAIPVSVTALLIAIEKLNTILLIKLFVGAYFLVSVFALLIQINYLFDYFDLNKQFLKEF
;
A
#
# COMPACT_ATOMS: atom_id res chain seq x y z
N ASP A 1 29.36 3.87 -31.93
CA ASP A 1 28.36 2.83 -32.27
C ASP A 1 27.40 3.44 -33.29
N GLY A 2 27.25 2.80 -34.44
CA GLY A 2 26.36 3.26 -35.50
C GLY A 2 25.74 2.10 -36.24
N LEU A 3 24.58 2.30 -36.85
CA LEU A 3 23.90 1.30 -37.67
C LEU A 3 24.50 1.28 -39.05
N ILE A 4 24.94 0.10 -39.52
CA ILE A 4 25.44 -0.11 -40.87
C ILE A 4 24.32 -0.78 -41.67
N LEU A 5 23.82 -0.08 -42.68
CA LEU A 5 22.82 -0.64 -43.62
C LEU A 5 23.54 -0.96 -44.93
N LYS A 6 23.43 -2.21 -45.37
CA LYS A 6 23.92 -2.67 -46.68
C LYS A 6 22.79 -2.63 -47.69
N PHE A 7 23.05 -2.03 -48.85
CA PHE A 7 22.04 -1.89 -49.90
C PHE A 7 22.50 -2.50 -51.20
N GLU A 8 21.57 -2.93 -52.02
CA GLU A 8 21.83 -3.16 -53.44
C GLU A 8 22.16 -1.84 -54.14
N LYS A 9 23.06 -1.87 -55.13
CA LYS A 9 23.63 -0.71 -55.80
C LYS A 9 22.60 0.32 -56.28
N GLN A 10 21.44 -0.12 -56.81
CA GLN A 10 20.38 0.77 -57.27
C GLN A 10 19.68 1.48 -56.10
N THR A 11 19.37 0.73 -55.04
CA THR A 11 18.71 1.26 -53.86
C THR A 11 19.62 2.21 -53.10
N TYR A 12 20.91 1.88 -53.01
CA TYR A 12 21.96 2.76 -52.44
C TYR A 12 22.01 4.12 -53.13
N LYS A 13 22.05 4.14 -54.47
CA LYS A 13 22.12 5.40 -55.25
C LYS A 13 20.88 6.29 -54.98
N LYS A 14 19.67 5.70 -54.97
CA LYS A 14 18.44 6.44 -54.67
C LYS A 14 18.43 7.00 -53.26
N PHE A 15 18.92 6.22 -52.30
CA PHE A 15 19.00 6.66 -50.91
C PHE A 15 20.04 7.75 -50.74
N LYS A 16 21.22 7.61 -51.34
CA LYS A 16 22.28 8.61 -51.32
C LYS A 16 21.77 9.95 -51.85
N GLN A 17 21.16 9.99 -53.04
CA GLN A 17 20.60 11.22 -53.62
C GLN A 17 19.62 11.94 -52.70
N ARG A 18 18.85 11.17 -51.91
CA ARG A 18 17.82 11.73 -51.02
C ARG A 18 18.37 12.24 -49.69
N PHE A 19 19.47 11.70 -49.22
CA PHE A 19 20.03 11.96 -47.88
C PHE A 19 21.48 12.45 -47.88
N GLU A 20 22.06 12.80 -49.01
CA GLU A 20 23.48 13.20 -49.16
C GLU A 20 23.87 14.40 -48.27
N ASN A 21 22.94 15.29 -47.98
CA ASN A 21 23.15 16.45 -47.11
C ASN A 21 22.78 16.21 -45.63
N ASN A 22 22.51 14.97 -45.24
CA ASN A 22 22.12 14.68 -43.88
C ASN A 22 23.36 14.37 -43.01
N THR A 23 23.62 15.18 -42.01
CA THR A 23 24.79 15.09 -41.13
C THR A 23 24.83 13.82 -40.29
N ILE A 24 23.70 13.11 -40.19
CA ILE A 24 23.54 11.86 -39.39
C ILE A 24 23.95 10.64 -40.22
N VAL A 25 23.96 10.75 -41.56
CA VAL A 25 24.14 9.63 -42.48
C VAL A 25 25.50 9.78 -43.18
N LYS A 26 26.37 8.79 -43.02
CA LYS A 26 27.63 8.69 -43.75
C LYS A 26 27.52 7.59 -44.79
N PHE A 27 27.95 7.89 -46.02
CA PHE A 27 27.88 6.96 -47.14
C PHE A 27 29.25 6.33 -47.40
N ASN A 28 29.28 5.03 -47.62
CA ASN A 28 30.43 4.28 -48.07
C ASN A 28 30.12 3.73 -49.50
N ASP A 29 30.64 4.38 -50.48
CA ASP A 29 30.38 4.07 -51.91
C ASP A 29 31.04 2.73 -52.33
N THR A 30 32.12 2.32 -51.66
CA THR A 30 32.85 1.09 -52.01
C THR A 30 32.00 -0.16 -51.73
N ASP A 31 31.31 -0.18 -50.61
CA ASP A 31 30.56 -1.34 -50.14
C ASP A 31 29.05 -1.15 -50.27
N ASN A 32 28.56 -0.04 -50.82
CA ASN A 32 27.18 0.39 -50.82
C ASN A 32 26.55 0.39 -49.41
N ASN A 33 27.34 0.78 -48.42
CA ASN A 33 26.94 0.81 -47.01
C ASN A 33 26.58 2.22 -46.57
N ILE A 34 25.60 2.33 -45.71
CA ILE A 34 25.22 3.57 -45.06
C ILE A 34 25.49 3.45 -43.59
N PHE A 35 26.25 4.37 -43.02
CA PHE A 35 26.45 4.52 -41.59
C PHE A 35 25.48 5.57 -41.07
N ILE A 36 24.60 5.17 -40.18
CA ILE A 36 23.74 6.09 -39.44
C ILE A 36 24.36 6.30 -38.07
N ASN A 37 24.69 7.56 -37.76
CA ASN A 37 25.23 7.91 -36.47
C ASN A 37 24.09 7.83 -35.42
N GLU A 38 24.27 7.04 -34.35
CA GLU A 38 23.28 6.83 -33.31
C GLU A 38 23.07 8.02 -32.34
N ILE A 39 23.41 9.25 -32.77
CA ILE A 39 23.27 10.42 -31.91
C ILE A 39 21.80 10.62 -31.55
N GLY A 40 21.48 10.36 -30.25
CA GLY A 40 20.14 10.54 -29.68
C GLY A 40 19.10 9.47 -30.03
N ARG A 41 19.47 8.42 -30.80
CA ARG A 41 18.58 7.35 -31.20
C ARG A 41 19.25 5.98 -31.11
N LYS A 42 18.45 4.95 -30.77
CA LYS A 42 18.85 3.54 -30.81
C LYS A 42 18.01 2.81 -31.84
N PHE A 43 18.70 2.14 -32.78
CA PHE A 43 18.06 1.43 -33.88
C PHE A 43 18.06 -0.07 -33.65
N TYR A 44 16.94 -0.68 -33.99
CA TYR A 44 16.73 -2.12 -33.99
C TYR A 44 16.26 -2.54 -35.37
N LYS A 45 16.72 -3.70 -35.85
CA LYS A 45 16.42 -4.20 -37.19
C LYS A 45 14.93 -4.49 -37.36
N ASP A 46 14.39 -5.26 -36.42
CA ASP A 46 13.01 -5.72 -36.40
C ASP A 46 12.57 -5.98 -34.96
N ASP A 47 11.33 -6.44 -34.79
CA ASP A 47 10.73 -6.74 -33.48
C ASP A 47 11.52 -7.80 -32.70
N SER A 48 12.02 -8.84 -33.41
CA SER A 48 12.78 -9.91 -32.81
C SER A 48 14.13 -9.42 -32.27
N ASP A 49 14.82 -8.54 -33.01
CA ASP A 49 16.04 -7.88 -32.57
C ASP A 49 15.80 -6.98 -31.35
N PHE A 50 14.69 -6.26 -31.35
CA PHE A 50 14.29 -5.41 -30.20
C PHE A 50 13.97 -6.24 -28.96
N ILE A 51 13.14 -7.27 -29.08
CA ILE A 51 12.76 -8.16 -27.99
C ILE A 51 13.99 -8.91 -27.43
N SER A 52 14.89 -9.38 -28.29
CA SER A 52 16.11 -10.07 -27.84
C SER A 52 17.03 -9.20 -26.99
N LYS A 53 16.96 -7.89 -27.17
CA LYS A 53 17.76 -6.89 -26.47
C LYS A 53 16.95 -6.10 -25.43
N LYS A 54 15.75 -6.56 -25.05
CA LYS A 54 14.83 -5.86 -24.16
C LYS A 54 15.46 -5.39 -22.85
N ASN A 55 16.36 -6.18 -22.27
CA ASN A 55 17.06 -5.84 -21.02
C ASN A 55 18.16 -4.80 -21.16
N LYS A 56 18.48 -4.35 -22.40
CA LYS A 56 19.53 -3.36 -22.72
C LYS A 56 18.97 -2.14 -23.44
N ILE A 57 17.68 -1.86 -23.27
CA ILE A 57 17.04 -0.70 -23.89
C ILE A 57 17.54 0.58 -23.22
N PRO A 58 18.05 1.57 -23.97
CA PRO A 58 18.50 2.82 -23.39
C PRO A 58 17.32 3.63 -22.86
N LYS A 59 17.48 4.24 -21.67
CA LYS A 59 16.46 5.08 -21.04
C LYS A 59 16.50 6.55 -21.48
N ASP A 60 17.54 6.95 -22.23
CA ASP A 60 17.86 8.33 -22.59
C ASP A 60 17.81 8.63 -24.09
N ARG A 61 17.51 7.65 -24.92
CA ARG A 61 17.52 7.77 -26.38
C ARG A 61 16.21 7.34 -27.01
N ASP A 62 15.81 8.02 -28.08
CA ASP A 62 14.68 7.57 -28.89
C ASP A 62 14.94 6.19 -29.49
N ILE A 63 13.90 5.38 -29.58
CA ILE A 63 13.96 4.01 -30.07
C ILE A 63 13.36 3.96 -31.48
N VAL A 64 14.07 3.34 -32.39
CA VAL A 64 13.61 3.13 -33.77
C VAL A 64 13.69 1.65 -34.12
N ILE A 65 12.56 1.03 -34.45
CA ILE A 65 12.50 -0.31 -35.01
C ILE A 65 12.27 -0.14 -36.51
N LEU A 66 13.20 -0.64 -37.34
CA LEU A 66 13.18 -0.39 -38.78
C LEU A 66 12.10 -1.19 -39.52
N ASN A 67 11.79 -2.38 -39.03
CA ASN A 67 10.78 -3.24 -39.62
C ASN A 67 9.82 -3.81 -38.54
N HIS A 68 8.82 -3.02 -38.23
CA HIS A 68 7.67 -3.43 -37.44
C HIS A 68 6.44 -3.49 -38.36
N ASN A 69 5.92 -4.69 -38.65
CA ASN A 69 4.80 -4.86 -39.59
C ASN A 69 5.00 -4.14 -40.93
N ASN A 70 6.21 -4.26 -41.52
CA ASN A 70 6.63 -3.61 -42.76
C ASN A 70 6.71 -2.06 -42.73
N LYS A 71 6.77 -1.47 -41.53
CA LYS A 71 6.92 -0.02 -41.32
C LYS A 71 7.98 0.26 -40.27
N ALA A 72 8.55 1.47 -40.29
CA ALA A 72 9.41 1.95 -39.23
C ALA A 72 8.56 2.45 -38.06
N LEU A 73 8.87 1.98 -36.85
CA LEU A 73 8.23 2.40 -35.61
C LEU A 73 9.20 3.28 -34.82
N LEU A 74 8.75 4.47 -34.44
CA LEU A 74 9.50 5.43 -33.63
C LEU A 74 8.85 5.62 -32.25
N TYR A 75 9.65 5.50 -31.20
CA TYR A 75 9.28 5.92 -29.86
C TYR A 75 10.15 7.07 -29.40
N LYS A 76 9.55 8.19 -29.02
CA LYS A 76 10.22 9.36 -28.47
C LYS A 76 10.24 9.29 -26.94
N VAL A 77 11.43 9.18 -26.37
CA VAL A 77 11.62 9.04 -24.92
C VAL A 77 11.14 10.27 -24.15
N LYS A 78 11.42 11.48 -24.66
CA LYS A 78 11.03 12.73 -24.00
C LYS A 78 9.51 12.88 -23.85
N ASP A 79 8.79 12.55 -24.90
CA ASP A 79 7.34 12.72 -24.95
C ASP A 79 6.59 11.48 -24.48
N LYS A 80 7.30 10.37 -24.25
CA LYS A 80 6.73 9.03 -23.99
C LYS A 80 5.69 8.64 -25.05
N THR A 81 5.91 9.01 -26.32
CA THR A 81 4.97 8.80 -27.41
C THR A 81 5.53 7.86 -28.46
N GLN A 82 4.67 7.03 -29.03
CA GLN A 82 4.99 6.14 -30.11
C GLN A 82 4.28 6.60 -31.41
N SER A 83 4.90 6.39 -32.54
CA SER A 83 4.39 6.85 -33.85
C SER A 83 3.20 6.05 -34.38
N ASP A 84 2.88 4.92 -33.75
CA ASP A 84 1.70 4.08 -34.08
C ASP A 84 0.69 4.12 -32.93
N TYR A 85 -0.59 3.78 -33.22
CA TYR A 85 -1.67 3.65 -32.23
C TYR A 85 -1.47 2.46 -31.29
N LYS A 86 -0.67 1.49 -31.66
CA LYS A 86 -0.34 0.31 -30.88
C LYS A 86 0.80 0.60 -29.90
N PHE A 87 0.76 -0.02 -28.74
CA PHE A 87 1.68 0.23 -27.64
C PHE A 87 2.87 -0.75 -27.57
N PHE A 88 3.35 -1.28 -28.72
CA PHE A 88 4.39 -2.32 -28.74
C PHE A 88 5.64 -1.95 -27.94
N ILE A 89 6.32 -0.85 -28.28
CA ILE A 89 7.56 -0.42 -27.57
C ILE A 89 7.23 -0.07 -26.11
N ILE A 90 6.13 0.66 -25.91
CA ILE A 90 5.69 1.09 -24.58
C ILE A 90 5.45 -0.11 -23.67
N ASN A 91 4.87 -1.19 -24.19
CA ASN A 91 4.59 -2.41 -23.42
C ASN A 91 5.86 -3.20 -23.08
N ILE A 92 6.89 -3.19 -23.95
CA ILE A 92 8.20 -3.75 -23.61
C ILE A 92 8.89 -2.93 -22.51
N LEU A 93 8.78 -1.60 -22.56
CA LEU A 93 9.27 -0.73 -21.49
C LEU A 93 8.50 -0.96 -20.18
N ALA A 94 7.19 -1.14 -20.26
CA ALA A 94 6.35 -1.50 -19.10
C ALA A 94 6.79 -2.82 -18.47
N TYR A 95 7.05 -3.85 -19.29
CA TYR A 95 7.59 -5.13 -18.82
C TYR A 95 8.91 -4.95 -18.05
N ASN A 96 9.88 -4.21 -18.60
CA ASN A 96 11.16 -3.99 -17.94
C ASN A 96 10.99 -3.24 -16.62
N LYS A 97 10.18 -2.18 -16.62
CA LYS A 97 9.88 -1.42 -15.40
C LYS A 97 9.17 -2.28 -14.35
N PHE A 98 8.25 -3.13 -14.78
CA PHE A 98 7.54 -4.04 -13.87
C PHE A 98 8.50 -5.04 -13.23
N LEU A 99 9.44 -5.62 -14.00
CA LEU A 99 10.48 -6.48 -13.43
C LEU A 99 11.34 -5.74 -12.42
N GLU A 100 11.81 -4.52 -12.73
CA GLU A 100 12.58 -3.69 -11.80
C GLU A 100 11.81 -3.48 -10.47
N LEU A 101 10.48 -3.31 -10.52
CA LEU A 101 9.64 -3.16 -9.34
C LEU A 101 9.46 -4.47 -8.58
N LEU A 102 9.31 -5.60 -9.27
CA LEU A 102 9.22 -6.92 -8.64
C LEU A 102 10.53 -7.33 -7.98
N GLU A 103 11.70 -6.94 -8.52
CA GLU A 103 13.02 -7.21 -7.97
C GLU A 103 13.29 -6.46 -6.64
N THR A 104 12.45 -5.52 -6.27
CA THR A 104 12.59 -4.81 -4.99
C THR A 104 12.36 -5.74 -3.81
N GLU A 105 13.12 -5.54 -2.72
CA GLU A 105 12.98 -6.30 -1.47
C GLU A 105 11.59 -6.19 -0.83
N LYS A 106 10.77 -5.24 -1.28
CA LYS A 106 9.40 -5.07 -0.82
C LYS A 106 8.44 -6.15 -1.31
N ILE A 107 8.68 -6.68 -2.51
CA ILE A 107 7.82 -7.69 -3.15
C ILE A 107 8.48 -9.05 -3.13
N THR A 108 9.76 -9.12 -3.49
CA THR A 108 10.51 -10.36 -3.64
C THR A 108 11.30 -10.67 -2.38
N ASP A 109 11.10 -11.85 -1.82
CA ASP A 109 11.82 -12.32 -0.64
C ASP A 109 13.22 -12.82 -0.97
N LEU A 110 13.41 -13.41 -2.18
CA LEU A 110 14.69 -13.89 -2.64
C LEU A 110 14.82 -13.75 -4.16
N HIS A 111 15.91 -13.13 -4.61
CA HIS A 111 16.24 -12.97 -6.03
C HIS A 111 17.34 -13.93 -6.45
N LEU A 112 17.00 -14.91 -7.27
CA LEU A 112 17.91 -15.89 -7.83
C LEU A 112 18.42 -15.41 -9.20
N THR A 113 19.37 -14.48 -9.18
CA THR A 113 19.86 -13.79 -10.38
C THR A 113 20.43 -14.73 -11.43
N ALA A 114 21.18 -15.77 -11.01
CA ALA A 114 21.76 -16.75 -11.91
C ALA A 114 20.72 -17.60 -12.64
N GLU A 115 19.57 -17.85 -12.00
CA GLU A 115 18.46 -18.63 -12.57
C GLU A 115 17.40 -17.73 -13.23
N GLN A 116 17.54 -16.42 -13.12
CA GLN A 116 16.53 -15.42 -13.55
C GLN A 116 15.15 -15.68 -12.95
N LYS A 117 15.10 -15.91 -11.63
CA LYS A 117 13.88 -16.19 -10.88
C LYS A 117 13.74 -15.28 -9.67
N LEU A 118 12.52 -14.84 -9.42
CA LEU A 118 12.09 -14.16 -8.21
C LEU A 118 11.33 -15.16 -7.35
N VAL A 119 11.55 -15.14 -6.04
CA VAL A 119 10.87 -16.02 -5.09
C VAL A 119 10.05 -15.16 -4.14
N LEU A 120 8.75 -15.43 -4.10
CA LEU A 120 7.81 -14.82 -3.17
C LEU A 120 7.39 -15.88 -2.15
N ILE A 121 7.37 -15.50 -0.88
CA ILE A 121 7.00 -16.37 0.24
C ILE A 121 5.79 -15.77 0.94
N SER A 122 4.82 -16.62 1.26
CA SER A 122 3.65 -16.24 2.07
C SER A 122 3.29 -17.40 2.98
N ASP A 123 2.98 -17.09 4.23
CA ASP A 123 2.52 -18.09 5.21
C ASP A 123 1.23 -18.79 4.77
N LYS A 124 0.38 -18.09 4.04
CA LYS A 124 -0.92 -18.60 3.58
C LYS A 124 -0.86 -19.32 2.23
N TYR A 125 -0.02 -18.83 1.31
CA TYR A 125 0.01 -19.32 -0.08
C TYR A 125 1.26 -20.10 -0.42
N GLY A 126 2.21 -20.24 0.53
CA GLY A 126 3.44 -20.98 0.35
C GLY A 126 4.49 -20.21 -0.47
N ILE A 127 5.31 -20.94 -1.19
CA ILE A 127 6.42 -20.40 -1.98
C ILE A 127 6.04 -20.42 -3.45
N THR A 128 6.15 -19.28 -4.11
CA THR A 128 5.95 -19.15 -5.56
C THR A 128 7.23 -18.62 -6.20
N LYS A 129 7.62 -19.20 -7.32
CA LYS A 129 8.75 -18.76 -8.13
C LYS A 129 8.23 -18.13 -9.41
N ILE A 130 8.72 -16.94 -9.72
CA ILE A 130 8.41 -16.22 -10.97
C ILE A 130 9.65 -16.31 -11.85
N ASP A 131 9.50 -16.93 -13.01
CA ASP A 131 10.56 -17.02 -14.01
C ASP A 131 10.49 -15.83 -14.96
N TYR A 132 11.59 -15.07 -15.09
CA TYR A 132 11.68 -13.93 -15.98
C TYR A 132 12.76 -14.10 -17.06
N ASN A 133 13.11 -15.33 -17.39
CA ASN A 133 14.11 -15.66 -18.39
C ASN A 133 13.81 -14.95 -19.74
N ALA A 134 14.87 -14.54 -20.43
CA ALA A 134 14.80 -13.83 -21.72
C ALA A 134 14.09 -14.63 -22.84
N THR A 135 13.97 -15.95 -22.70
CA THR A 135 13.28 -16.83 -23.65
C THR A 135 11.75 -16.80 -23.53
N ILE A 136 11.21 -16.17 -22.50
CA ILE A 136 9.76 -16.08 -22.32
C ILE A 136 9.17 -15.22 -23.44
N ASN A 137 8.23 -15.79 -24.18
CA ASN A 137 7.47 -15.08 -25.20
C ASN A 137 6.54 -14.07 -24.52
N LEU A 138 6.85 -12.79 -24.70
CA LEU A 138 5.95 -11.72 -24.28
C LEU A 138 4.75 -11.69 -25.23
N ASN A 139 3.62 -12.17 -24.72
CA ASN A 139 2.34 -12.10 -25.42
C ASN A 139 1.48 -10.98 -24.81
N LEU A 140 1.87 -9.74 -25.08
CA LEU A 140 1.16 -8.55 -24.61
C LEU A 140 0.27 -8.02 -25.74
N ASP A 141 -0.98 -7.70 -25.41
CA ASP A 141 -1.89 -7.06 -26.35
C ASP A 141 -1.37 -5.64 -26.66
N GLU A 142 -1.02 -5.41 -27.92
CA GLU A 142 -0.53 -4.12 -28.38
C GLU A 142 -1.59 -2.99 -28.33
N ASN A 143 -2.86 -3.31 -28.16
CA ASN A 143 -3.94 -2.33 -28.03
C ASN A 143 -4.11 -1.82 -26.60
N ILE A 144 -3.50 -2.51 -25.60
CA ILE A 144 -3.56 -2.17 -24.18
C ILE A 144 -2.26 -1.44 -23.79
N ASN A 145 -2.38 -0.36 -23.05
CA ASN A 145 -1.24 0.37 -22.49
C ASN A 145 -0.93 -0.10 -21.07
N TYR A 146 -0.11 -1.13 -20.93
CA TYR A 146 0.31 -1.67 -19.63
C TYR A 146 1.19 -0.71 -18.82
N PHE A 147 1.83 0.26 -19.46
CA PHE A 147 2.71 1.20 -18.78
C PHE A 147 1.98 2.03 -17.72
N LYS A 148 0.71 2.36 -17.96
CA LYS A 148 -0.13 3.08 -16.98
C LYS A 148 -0.36 2.26 -15.73
N ASP A 149 -0.64 0.97 -15.88
CA ASP A 149 -0.88 0.06 -14.75
C ASP A 149 0.41 -0.16 -13.94
N VAL A 150 1.56 -0.26 -14.62
CA VAL A 150 2.88 -0.35 -13.97
C VAL A 150 3.22 0.95 -13.22
N GLU A 151 2.93 2.13 -13.77
CA GLU A 151 3.10 3.40 -13.04
C GLU A 151 2.17 3.49 -11.82
N GLN A 152 0.96 2.96 -11.93
CA GLN A 152 0.04 2.88 -10.79
C GLN A 152 0.57 1.92 -9.72
N PHE A 153 1.05 0.74 -10.10
CA PHE A 153 1.67 -0.22 -9.20
C PHE A 153 2.86 0.39 -8.45
N GLU A 154 3.75 1.10 -9.16
CA GLU A 154 4.88 1.83 -8.53
C GLU A 154 4.41 2.85 -7.48
N LYS A 155 3.30 3.55 -7.73
CA LYS A 155 2.73 4.49 -6.75
C LYS A 155 2.20 3.76 -5.53
N GLU A 156 1.54 2.61 -5.71
CA GLU A 156 1.03 1.82 -4.58
C GLU A 156 2.18 1.29 -3.69
N LEU A 157 3.30 0.84 -4.28
CA LEU A 157 4.48 0.39 -3.55
C LEU A 157 5.16 1.47 -2.67
N LYS A 158 4.81 2.73 -2.87
CA LYS A 158 5.36 3.87 -2.10
C LYS A 158 4.46 4.30 -0.94
N LYS A 159 3.26 3.72 -0.81
CA LYS A 159 2.26 4.20 0.16
C LYS A 159 2.46 3.62 1.55
N ASP A 160 2.25 2.34 1.73
CA ASP A 160 2.15 1.69 3.05
C ASP A 160 2.64 0.25 2.97
N ASP A 161 3.41 -0.19 3.96
CA ASP A 161 3.99 -1.53 3.95
C ASP A 161 2.92 -2.62 4.12
N VAL A 162 1.82 -2.34 4.82
CA VAL A 162 0.70 -3.29 4.93
C VAL A 162 -0.01 -3.45 3.59
N LEU A 163 -0.18 -2.36 2.81
CA LEU A 163 -0.72 -2.44 1.45
C LEU A 163 0.17 -3.29 0.54
N ILE A 164 1.49 -3.22 0.72
CA ILE A 164 2.45 -4.01 -0.06
C ILE A 164 2.24 -5.51 0.20
N GLU A 165 1.97 -5.93 1.43
CA GLU A 165 1.64 -7.32 1.75
C GLU A 165 0.33 -7.78 1.07
N TYR A 166 -0.65 -6.90 0.93
CA TYR A 166 -1.86 -7.21 0.16
C TYR A 166 -1.57 -7.33 -1.34
N LEU A 167 -0.73 -6.44 -1.90
CA LEU A 167 -0.28 -6.54 -3.30
C LEU A 167 0.46 -7.85 -3.56
N LYS A 168 1.40 -8.22 -2.69
CA LYS A 168 2.12 -9.50 -2.74
C LYS A 168 1.16 -10.69 -2.68
N THR A 169 0.19 -10.63 -1.78
CA THR A 169 -0.85 -11.66 -1.64
C THR A 169 -1.66 -11.82 -2.92
N GLU A 170 -2.12 -10.73 -3.54
CA GLU A 170 -2.87 -10.78 -4.79
C GLU A 170 -2.02 -11.32 -5.96
N ILE A 171 -0.74 -10.96 -6.04
CA ILE A 171 0.20 -11.54 -7.00
C ILE A 171 0.26 -13.07 -6.84
N LEU A 172 0.40 -13.56 -5.61
CA LEU A 172 0.44 -15.00 -5.32
C LEU A 172 -0.86 -15.71 -5.69
N ILE A 173 -2.01 -15.09 -5.45
CA ILE A 173 -3.32 -15.60 -5.84
C ILE A 173 -3.42 -15.74 -7.36
N GLN A 174 -2.99 -14.72 -8.11
CA GLN A 174 -3.04 -14.73 -9.57
C GLN A 174 -2.09 -15.77 -10.19
N LEU A 175 -0.99 -16.07 -9.52
CA LEU A 175 -0.01 -17.06 -10.01
C LEU A 175 -0.35 -18.51 -9.63
N LYS A 176 -1.37 -18.73 -8.83
CA LYS A 176 -1.76 -20.08 -8.39
C LYS A 176 -2.12 -20.95 -9.59
N ASN A 177 -1.41 -22.08 -9.75
CA ASN A 177 -1.60 -23.04 -10.84
C ASN A 177 -1.28 -22.51 -12.25
N ILE A 178 -0.46 -21.45 -12.34
CA ILE A 178 -0.03 -20.90 -13.62
C ILE A 178 1.34 -21.48 -13.99
N ASP A 179 1.47 -21.90 -15.27
CA ASP A 179 2.75 -22.34 -15.79
C ASP A 179 3.78 -21.20 -15.80
N TYR A 180 5.02 -21.53 -15.42
CA TYR A 180 6.12 -20.59 -15.25
C TYR A 180 6.35 -19.69 -16.48
N SER A 181 6.19 -20.23 -17.68
CA SER A 181 6.38 -19.50 -18.96
C SER A 181 5.38 -18.34 -19.16
N ASN A 182 4.23 -18.38 -18.49
CA ASN A 182 3.15 -17.41 -18.68
C ASN A 182 2.95 -16.44 -17.49
N GLN A 183 3.67 -16.66 -16.39
CA GLN A 183 3.43 -15.91 -15.14
C GLN A 183 3.54 -14.40 -15.32
N ILE A 184 4.59 -13.88 -15.95
CA ILE A 184 4.78 -12.44 -16.16
C ILE A 184 3.69 -11.85 -17.07
N ASN A 185 3.30 -12.58 -18.14
CA ASN A 185 2.24 -12.12 -19.03
C ASN A 185 0.91 -12.00 -18.27
N ILE A 186 0.59 -12.97 -17.42
CA ILE A 186 -0.63 -12.96 -16.61
C ILE A 186 -0.58 -11.84 -15.59
N LEU A 187 0.54 -11.63 -14.91
CA LEU A 187 0.68 -10.55 -13.95
C LEU A 187 0.48 -9.19 -14.61
N LEU A 188 1.09 -8.94 -15.76
CA LEU A 188 0.90 -7.67 -16.48
C LEU A 188 -0.55 -7.50 -16.94
N ASN A 189 -1.17 -8.54 -17.50
CA ASN A 189 -2.56 -8.49 -17.95
C ASN A 189 -3.56 -8.30 -16.80
N SER A 190 -3.24 -8.79 -15.59
CA SER A 190 -4.10 -8.66 -14.40
C SER A 190 -3.67 -7.56 -13.44
N LEU A 191 -2.68 -6.73 -13.80
CA LEU A 191 -2.05 -5.80 -12.86
C LEU A 191 -3.04 -4.79 -12.27
N ASN A 192 -3.93 -4.24 -13.09
CA ASN A 192 -4.98 -3.35 -12.60
C ASN A 192 -5.91 -4.06 -11.62
N TYR A 193 -6.31 -5.31 -11.90
CA TYR A 193 -7.13 -6.11 -11.00
C TYR A 193 -6.42 -6.41 -9.68
N ILE A 194 -5.12 -6.73 -9.71
CA ILE A 194 -4.28 -6.93 -8.51
C ILE A 194 -4.30 -5.66 -7.64
N ILE A 195 -4.07 -4.49 -8.25
CA ILE A 195 -4.07 -3.21 -7.55
C ILE A 195 -5.44 -2.91 -6.92
N GLU A 196 -6.52 -3.10 -7.66
CA GLU A 196 -7.88 -2.84 -7.17
C GLU A 196 -8.24 -3.74 -5.99
N ASN A 197 -7.96 -5.04 -6.08
CA ASN A 197 -8.25 -5.99 -5.01
C ASN A 197 -7.40 -5.72 -3.77
N ALA A 198 -6.09 -5.52 -3.92
CA ALA A 198 -5.21 -5.19 -2.80
C ALA A 198 -5.70 -3.93 -2.07
N ASN A 199 -6.07 -2.87 -2.80
CA ASN A 199 -6.62 -1.66 -2.22
C ASN A 199 -7.98 -1.89 -1.53
N LYS A 200 -8.82 -2.78 -2.04
CA LYS A 200 -10.10 -3.15 -1.42
C LYS A 200 -9.87 -3.87 -0.10
N GLU A 201 -9.03 -4.89 -0.07
CA GLU A 201 -8.69 -5.65 1.13
C GLU A 201 -8.01 -4.76 2.18
N PHE A 202 -7.08 -3.91 1.78
CA PHE A 202 -6.45 -2.93 2.66
C PHE A 202 -7.45 -1.96 3.29
N ARG A 203 -8.45 -1.47 2.54
CA ARG A 203 -9.53 -0.64 3.09
C ARG A 203 -10.38 -1.39 4.13
N VAL A 204 -10.66 -2.68 3.90
CA VAL A 204 -11.36 -3.52 4.88
C VAL A 204 -10.53 -3.67 6.16
N TYR A 205 -9.22 -3.92 6.02
CA TYR A 205 -8.28 -3.96 7.13
C TYR A 205 -8.30 -2.67 7.96
N LEU A 206 -8.16 -1.50 7.31
CA LEU A 206 -8.19 -0.21 8.00
C LEU A 206 -9.49 0.03 8.77
N LYS A 207 -10.64 -0.33 8.19
CA LYS A 207 -11.93 -0.25 8.87
C LYS A 207 -11.99 -1.16 10.11
N ARG A 208 -11.50 -2.38 10.00
CA ARG A 208 -11.46 -3.33 11.12
C ARG A 208 -10.52 -2.84 12.22
N PHE A 209 -9.32 -2.37 11.86
CA PHE A 209 -8.36 -1.81 12.80
C PHE A 209 -8.93 -0.61 13.56
N SER A 210 -9.54 0.33 12.85
CA SER A 210 -10.23 1.49 13.43
C SER A 210 -11.37 1.08 14.37
N PHE A 211 -12.14 0.06 14.01
CA PHE A 211 -13.22 -0.46 14.87
C PHE A 211 -12.68 -1.11 16.16
N GLU A 212 -11.63 -1.91 16.09
CA GLU A 212 -11.04 -2.56 17.28
C GLU A 212 -10.39 -1.51 18.22
N GLU A 213 -9.76 -0.47 17.68
CA GLU A 213 -9.25 0.65 18.47
C GLU A 213 -10.37 1.39 19.19
N LEU A 214 -11.46 1.70 18.49
CA LEU A 214 -12.63 2.35 19.07
C LEU A 214 -13.26 1.50 20.17
N LYS A 215 -13.44 0.20 19.92
CA LYS A 215 -13.93 -0.78 20.88
C LYS A 215 -13.04 -0.85 22.14
N GLY A 216 -11.71 -0.85 21.96
CA GLY A 216 -10.75 -0.80 23.07
C GLY A 216 -10.90 0.47 23.92
N LYS A 217 -11.11 1.64 23.30
CA LYS A 217 -11.37 2.89 24.01
C LYS A 217 -12.68 2.82 24.82
N VAL A 218 -13.75 2.33 24.20
CA VAL A 218 -15.06 2.18 24.87
C VAL A 218 -14.97 1.23 26.06
N ILE A 219 -14.26 0.10 25.93
CA ILE A 219 -14.08 -0.84 27.05
C ILE A 219 -13.32 -0.18 28.21
N LYS A 220 -12.22 0.54 27.93
CA LYS A 220 -11.44 1.27 28.96
C LYS A 220 -12.27 2.33 29.67
N GLU A 221 -13.06 3.10 28.94
CA GLU A 221 -13.94 4.11 29.54
C GLU A 221 -15.03 3.45 30.40
N LYS A 222 -15.59 2.33 29.96
CA LYS A 222 -16.55 1.52 30.73
C LYS A 222 -15.93 1.01 32.03
N GLU A 223 -14.68 0.50 32.00
CA GLU A 223 -13.97 0.03 33.21
C GLU A 223 -13.74 1.17 34.20
N LYS A 224 -13.28 2.32 33.75
CA LYS A 224 -13.14 3.51 34.60
C LYS A 224 -14.47 3.88 35.25
N TYR A 225 -15.55 3.88 34.47
CA TYR A 225 -16.89 4.16 34.96
C TYR A 225 -17.30 3.24 36.09
N PHE A 226 -17.16 1.92 35.91
CA PHE A 226 -17.51 0.93 36.94
C PHE A 226 -16.63 1.04 38.18
N THR A 227 -15.36 1.37 38.01
CA THR A 227 -14.43 1.59 39.12
C THR A 227 -14.89 2.80 39.97
N SER A 228 -15.16 3.93 39.31
CA SER A 228 -15.66 5.13 39.99
C SER A 228 -16.99 4.90 40.70
N LEU A 229 -17.92 4.19 40.07
CA LEU A 229 -19.19 3.78 40.70
C LEU A 229 -18.95 2.93 41.94
N ARG A 230 -18.07 1.94 41.88
CA ARG A 230 -17.76 1.05 43.00
C ARG A 230 -17.15 1.85 44.17
N GLU A 231 -16.27 2.79 43.89
CA GLU A 231 -15.68 3.68 44.89
C GLU A 231 -16.73 4.58 45.55
N LEU A 232 -17.63 5.19 44.77
CA LEU A 232 -18.75 5.97 45.31
C LEU A 232 -19.66 5.16 46.19
N LEU A 233 -20.11 3.98 45.72
CA LEU A 233 -20.93 3.08 46.49
C LEU A 233 -20.24 2.64 47.79
N SER A 234 -18.95 2.33 47.76
CA SER A 234 -18.19 1.97 48.95
C SER A 234 -18.16 3.10 49.98
N LYS A 235 -17.98 4.35 49.54
CA LYS A 235 -18.03 5.54 50.40
C LYS A 235 -19.41 5.72 51.03
N ILE A 236 -20.48 5.58 50.21
CA ILE A 236 -21.88 5.65 50.73
C ILE A 236 -22.13 4.56 51.77
N PHE A 237 -21.77 3.30 51.49
CA PHE A 237 -21.91 2.21 52.44
C PHE A 237 -21.18 2.46 53.75
N THR A 238 -19.95 2.94 53.68
CA THR A 238 -19.16 3.30 54.87
C THR A 238 -19.87 4.34 55.72
N GLN A 239 -20.48 5.35 55.10
CA GLN A 239 -21.20 6.40 55.84
C GLN A 239 -22.54 5.93 56.37
N VAL A 240 -23.29 5.13 55.61
CA VAL A 240 -24.55 4.52 56.08
C VAL A 240 -24.33 3.66 57.33
N ILE A 241 -23.22 2.95 57.42
CA ILE A 241 -22.84 2.18 58.61
C ILE A 241 -22.35 3.11 59.75
N ALA A 242 -21.59 4.12 59.45
CA ALA A 242 -21.06 5.07 60.44
C ALA A 242 -22.16 5.85 61.17
N ILE A 243 -23.28 6.18 60.55
CA ILE A 243 -24.40 6.93 61.16
C ILE A 243 -25.04 6.13 62.31
N PRO A 244 -25.52 4.90 62.18
CA PRO A 244 -26.09 4.13 63.27
C PRO A 244 -25.10 3.91 64.40
N VAL A 245 -23.81 3.63 64.08
CA VAL A 245 -22.77 3.45 65.08
C VAL A 245 -22.56 4.76 65.85
N SER A 246 -22.57 5.88 65.21
CA SER A 246 -22.42 7.21 65.86
C SER A 246 -23.63 7.53 66.76
N VAL A 247 -24.84 7.22 66.29
CA VAL A 247 -26.06 7.40 67.06
C VAL A 247 -26.04 6.50 68.31
N THR A 248 -25.67 5.25 68.17
CA THR A 248 -25.56 4.32 69.29
C THR A 248 -24.51 4.79 70.32
N ALA A 249 -23.35 5.23 69.84
CA ALA A 249 -22.31 5.81 70.70
C ALA A 249 -22.80 7.07 71.46
N LEU A 250 -23.60 7.91 70.77
CA LEU A 250 -24.25 9.09 71.38
C LEU A 250 -25.17 8.66 72.51
N LEU A 251 -26.08 7.69 72.28
CA LEU A 251 -27.03 7.24 73.27
C LEU A 251 -26.31 6.72 74.53
N ILE A 252 -25.26 5.90 74.34
CA ILE A 252 -24.46 5.38 75.46
C ILE A 252 -23.75 6.51 76.22
N ALA A 253 -23.21 7.52 75.48
CA ALA A 253 -22.57 8.66 76.09
C ALA A 253 -23.52 9.54 76.86
N ILE A 254 -24.78 9.68 76.41
CA ILE A 254 -25.86 10.43 77.13
C ILE A 254 -26.23 9.73 78.42
N GLU A 255 -26.31 8.39 78.39
CA GLU A 255 -26.72 7.63 79.55
C GLU A 255 -25.63 7.58 80.65
N LYS A 256 -24.34 7.52 80.26
CA LYS A 256 -23.22 7.40 81.24
C LYS A 256 -22.65 8.75 81.70
N LEU A 257 -22.80 9.83 80.94
CA LEU A 257 -22.17 11.11 81.18
C LEU A 257 -23.23 12.20 81.44
N ASN A 258 -23.76 12.23 82.70
CA ASN A 258 -24.84 13.13 83.10
C ASN A 258 -24.51 14.63 83.07
N THR A 259 -23.34 15.09 82.64
CA THR A 259 -22.89 16.45 82.90
C THR A 259 -22.20 17.22 81.77
N ILE A 260 -22.02 16.67 80.58
CA ILE A 260 -21.28 17.45 79.60
C ILE A 260 -22.12 17.78 78.35
N LEU A 261 -22.79 18.93 78.41
CA LEU A 261 -23.47 19.56 77.26
C LEU A 261 -22.61 19.62 76.02
N LEU A 262 -21.30 19.80 76.18
CA LEU A 262 -20.32 19.89 75.12
C LEU A 262 -20.16 18.61 74.29
N ILE A 263 -20.21 17.40 74.91
CA ILE A 263 -20.18 16.09 74.25
C ILE A 263 -21.42 15.88 73.39
N LYS A 264 -22.60 16.24 73.92
CA LYS A 264 -23.87 16.17 73.21
C LYS A 264 -23.83 17.07 71.95
N LEU A 265 -23.22 18.26 72.07
CA LEU A 265 -23.09 19.21 70.98
C LEU A 265 -22.12 18.69 69.89
N PHE A 266 -20.99 18.06 70.26
CA PHE A 266 -20.04 17.50 69.32
C PHE A 266 -20.61 16.30 68.56
N VAL A 267 -21.33 15.39 69.24
CA VAL A 267 -21.89 14.20 68.55
C VAL A 267 -23.07 14.63 67.68
N GLY A 268 -23.88 15.62 68.09
CA GLY A 268 -24.90 16.20 67.22
C GLY A 268 -24.31 16.86 65.99
N ALA A 269 -23.26 17.64 66.14
CA ALA A 269 -22.53 18.22 65.02
C ALA A 269 -21.93 17.16 64.06
N TYR A 270 -21.31 16.11 64.61
CA TYR A 270 -20.81 14.99 63.81
C TYR A 270 -21.92 14.30 63.02
N PHE A 271 -23.08 14.07 63.61
CA PHE A 271 -24.24 13.48 62.95
C PHE A 271 -24.73 14.35 61.78
N LEU A 272 -24.86 15.66 62.00
CA LEU A 272 -25.26 16.60 60.94
C LEU A 272 -24.26 16.61 59.77
N VAL A 273 -22.93 16.65 60.07
CA VAL A 273 -21.89 16.58 59.04
C VAL A 273 -21.96 15.27 58.25
N SER A 274 -22.18 14.14 58.93
CA SER A 274 -22.28 12.81 58.30
C SER A 274 -23.49 12.74 57.38
N VAL A 275 -24.65 13.26 57.79
CA VAL A 275 -25.85 13.33 56.96
C VAL A 275 -25.64 14.24 55.74
N PHE A 276 -25.02 15.41 55.98
CA PHE A 276 -24.71 16.32 54.89
C PHE A 276 -23.76 15.75 53.85
N ALA A 277 -22.70 15.06 54.28
CA ALA A 277 -21.74 14.38 53.44
C ALA A 277 -22.42 13.27 52.62
N LEU A 278 -23.35 12.50 53.23
CA LEU A 278 -24.15 11.49 52.55
C LEU A 278 -25.02 12.06 51.43
N LEU A 279 -25.71 13.18 51.73
CA LEU A 279 -26.53 13.88 50.73
C LEU A 279 -25.70 14.39 49.53
N ILE A 280 -24.52 14.92 49.80
CA ILE A 280 -23.60 15.34 48.72
C ILE A 280 -23.22 14.13 47.84
N GLN A 281 -22.89 12.98 48.44
CA GLN A 281 -22.51 11.79 47.67
C GLN A 281 -23.66 11.20 46.86
N ILE A 282 -24.88 11.25 47.39
CA ILE A 282 -26.09 10.85 46.66
C ILE A 282 -26.29 11.78 45.44
N ASN A 283 -26.14 13.10 45.59
CA ASN A 283 -26.20 14.01 44.46
C ASN A 283 -25.16 13.72 43.41
N TYR A 284 -23.89 13.50 43.79
CA TYR A 284 -22.84 13.06 42.83
C TYR A 284 -23.20 11.77 42.12
N LEU A 285 -23.86 10.84 42.77
CA LEU A 285 -24.33 9.60 42.13
C LEU A 285 -25.39 9.90 41.06
N PHE A 286 -26.34 10.79 41.33
CA PHE A 286 -27.37 11.17 40.37
C PHE A 286 -26.75 11.91 39.16
N ASP A 287 -25.85 12.86 39.38
CA ASP A 287 -25.14 13.56 38.31
C ASP A 287 -24.37 12.57 37.43
N TYR A 288 -23.74 11.56 38.01
CA TYR A 288 -23.01 10.53 37.31
C TYR A 288 -23.92 9.63 36.47
N PHE A 289 -25.13 9.31 36.94
CA PHE A 289 -26.16 8.60 36.19
C PHE A 289 -26.69 9.40 35.01
N ASP A 290 -26.90 10.69 35.17
CA ASP A 290 -27.38 11.56 34.10
C ASP A 290 -26.34 11.78 33.00
N LEU A 291 -25.07 11.93 33.37
CA LEU A 291 -23.95 11.97 32.45
C LEU A 291 -23.83 10.70 31.59
N ASN A 292 -24.02 9.54 32.23
CA ASN A 292 -24.01 8.26 31.53
C ASN A 292 -25.21 8.09 30.59
N LYS A 293 -26.36 8.62 30.95
CA LYS A 293 -27.55 8.58 30.10
C LYS A 293 -27.41 9.48 28.87
N GLN A 294 -26.71 10.62 28.99
CA GLN A 294 -26.33 11.47 27.84
C GLN A 294 -25.33 10.75 26.95
N PHE A 295 -24.28 10.16 27.51
CA PHE A 295 -23.29 9.40 26.75
C PHE A 295 -23.90 8.25 25.92
N LEU A 296 -24.88 7.50 26.51
CA LEU A 296 -25.59 6.43 25.81
C LEU A 296 -26.56 6.90 24.73
N LYS A 297 -26.91 8.21 24.71
CA LYS A 297 -27.75 8.78 23.64
C LYS A 297 -26.97 9.31 22.46
N GLU A 298 -25.66 9.58 22.64
CA GLU A 298 -24.75 10.07 21.61
C GLU A 298 -24.08 8.95 20.82
N PHE A 299 -24.19 7.71 21.29
CA PHE A 299 -23.73 6.49 20.61
C PHE A 299 -24.90 5.64 20.10
#